data_23e1be7656b3f227abdb1eb05af5324d
#
_entry.id   23e1be7656b3f227abdb1eb05af5324d
#
_cell.length_a   1.000
_cell.length_b   1.000
_cell.length_c   1.000
_cell.angle_alpha   90.00
_cell.angle_beta   90.00
_cell.angle_gamma   90.00
#
_symmetry.space_group_name_H-M   'P 1'
#
loop_
_entity.id
_entity.type
_entity.pdbx_description
1 polymer ?
#
loop_
_entity_poly.entity_id
_entity_poly.type
_entity_poly.pdbx_seq_one_letter_code
_entity_poly.pdbx_strand_id
1 'polypeptide(L)'
;MLNKQKDSHSKNDLNAKDRDLFKQLFINRTDVYACQVANGDYSQVKSPLTDEILFGDQTVGTYNLDRNSYVINACLDFDIDKKIHETKDSMSADEWDQWIQTVKQHTKSCFAYLQSLDIPCYPEFSGYKGYHIWFFLDKPMPAADVRRWIQHIRALLPAMPKGLDLELFPKQDKISADGYGNFVKFPLQVNRKS
;
A
#
# COMPACT_ATOMS: atom_id res chain seq x y z
N MET A 1 17.24 -19.96 -22.99
CA MET A 1 17.55 -19.59 -21.60
C MET A 1 17.36 -18.09 -21.47
N LEU A 2 16.19 -17.62 -21.02
CA LEU A 2 15.91 -16.21 -20.78
C LEU A 2 16.42 -15.91 -19.37
N ASN A 3 17.44 -15.04 -19.29
CA ASN A 3 17.93 -14.47 -18.04
C ASN A 3 16.77 -13.81 -17.31
N LYS A 4 16.36 -14.39 -16.17
CA LYS A 4 15.53 -13.71 -15.19
C LYS A 4 16.41 -12.63 -14.53
N GLN A 5 16.43 -11.45 -15.13
CA GLN A 5 16.94 -10.27 -14.46
C GLN A 5 16.02 -10.00 -13.24
N LYS A 6 16.55 -10.26 -12.04
CA LYS A 6 15.92 -9.86 -10.79
C LYS A 6 16.11 -8.34 -10.64
N ASP A 7 15.23 -7.55 -11.25
CA ASP A 7 15.10 -6.12 -10.91
C ASP A 7 14.27 -6.00 -9.60
N SER A 8 14.80 -6.53 -8.51
CA SER A 8 14.26 -6.26 -7.18
C SER A 8 15.00 -5.05 -6.61
N HIS A 9 14.55 -3.84 -6.93
CA HIS A 9 14.98 -2.66 -6.20
C HIS A 9 14.56 -2.81 -4.73
N SER A 10 15.53 -2.84 -3.85
CA SER A 10 15.35 -2.86 -2.40
C SER A 10 15.45 -1.44 -1.86
N LYS A 11 14.78 -1.15 -0.74
CA LYS A 11 14.95 0.13 -0.01
C LYS A 11 16.42 0.42 0.36
N ASN A 12 17.27 -0.62 0.42
CA ASN A 12 18.70 -0.48 0.71
C ASN A 12 19.48 0.11 -0.48
N ASP A 13 18.93 0.02 -1.71
CA ASP A 13 19.57 0.53 -2.93
C ASP A 13 19.27 2.03 -3.15
N LEU A 14 18.42 2.65 -2.32
CA LEU A 14 18.07 4.05 -2.45
C LEU A 14 19.24 4.96 -2.03
N ASN A 15 19.62 5.87 -2.91
CA ASN A 15 20.56 6.95 -2.58
C ASN A 15 19.88 8.03 -1.69
N ALA A 16 20.64 8.99 -1.19
CA ALA A 16 20.12 10.01 -0.26
C ALA A 16 18.95 10.81 -0.84
N LYS A 17 19.02 11.19 -2.13
CA LYS A 17 17.95 11.94 -2.80
C LYS A 17 16.67 11.11 -2.92
N ASP A 18 16.80 9.82 -3.25
CA ASP A 18 15.65 8.91 -3.36
C ASP A 18 15.03 8.64 -1.99
N ARG A 19 15.83 8.54 -0.92
CA ARG A 19 15.35 8.43 0.46
C ARG A 19 14.57 9.67 0.89
N ASP A 20 15.03 10.85 0.54
CA ASP A 20 14.32 12.10 0.85
C ASP A 20 13.00 12.19 0.08
N LEU A 21 13.00 11.83 -1.20
CA LEU A 21 11.77 11.75 -2.01
C LEU A 21 10.79 10.70 -1.42
N PHE A 22 11.29 9.53 -1.04
CA PHE A 22 10.47 8.51 -0.39
C PHE A 22 9.79 9.04 0.87
N LYS A 23 10.54 9.74 1.73
CA LYS A 23 9.97 10.36 2.95
C LYS A 23 8.89 11.39 2.62
N GLN A 24 9.12 12.23 1.63
CA GLN A 24 8.14 13.25 1.19
C GLN A 24 6.85 12.63 0.66
N LEU A 25 6.93 11.51 -0.05
CA LEU A 25 5.77 10.86 -0.68
C LEU A 25 4.97 9.99 0.28
N PHE A 26 5.61 9.34 1.24
CA PHE A 26 4.98 8.28 2.02
C PHE A 26 4.84 8.56 3.52
N ILE A 27 5.63 9.47 4.10
CA ILE A 27 5.59 9.69 5.55
C ILE A 27 4.71 10.90 5.87
N ASN A 28 3.51 10.65 6.37
CA ASN A 28 2.60 11.70 6.84
C ASN A 28 2.76 11.99 8.34
N ARG A 29 3.33 11.05 9.11
CA ARG A 29 3.64 11.24 10.53
C ARG A 29 4.83 10.37 10.94
N THR A 30 5.60 10.88 11.91
CA THR A 30 6.86 10.25 12.36
C THR A 30 6.81 9.75 13.80
N ASP A 31 5.72 10.01 14.53
CA ASP A 31 5.59 9.72 15.98
C ASP A 31 5.06 8.31 16.26
N VAL A 32 4.59 7.63 15.23
CA VAL A 32 4.04 6.28 15.29
C VAL A 32 4.18 5.60 13.94
N TYR A 33 4.41 4.30 13.94
CA TYR A 33 4.43 3.47 12.73
C TYR A 33 3.91 2.07 13.02
N ALA A 34 3.52 1.34 12.00
CA ALA A 34 3.24 -0.08 12.09
C ALA A 34 4.51 -0.87 11.77
N CYS A 35 4.83 -1.90 12.57
CA CYS A 35 5.98 -2.77 12.33
C CYS A 35 5.50 -4.22 12.20
N GLN A 36 5.93 -4.91 11.16
CA GLN A 36 5.59 -6.31 10.96
C GLN A 36 6.42 -7.20 11.90
N VAL A 37 5.75 -7.99 12.71
CA VAL A 37 6.35 -8.94 13.66
C VAL A 37 6.61 -10.30 13.01
N ALA A 38 7.25 -11.21 13.72
CA ALA A 38 7.75 -12.48 13.18
C ALA A 38 6.63 -13.39 12.60
N ASN A 39 5.42 -13.36 13.14
CA ASN A 39 4.27 -14.12 12.61
C ASN A 39 3.63 -13.47 11.37
N GLY A 40 4.17 -12.33 10.90
CA GLY A 40 3.65 -11.58 9.76
C GLY A 40 2.51 -10.61 10.07
N ASP A 41 2.07 -10.50 11.32
CA ASP A 41 1.10 -9.49 11.75
C ASP A 41 1.79 -8.15 11.98
N TYR A 42 1.00 -7.09 12.16
CA TYR A 42 1.53 -5.76 12.42
C TYR A 42 1.23 -5.30 13.84
N SER A 43 2.27 -4.79 14.50
CA SER A 43 2.15 -4.13 15.81
C SER A 43 2.34 -2.62 15.65
N GLN A 44 1.59 -1.85 16.43
CA GLN A 44 1.77 -0.42 16.55
C GLN A 44 3.00 -0.10 17.41
N VAL A 45 3.88 0.76 16.90
CA VAL A 45 5.06 1.24 17.62
C VAL A 45 4.93 2.75 17.83
N LYS A 46 4.85 3.17 19.10
CA LYS A 46 4.70 4.57 19.54
C LYS A 46 6.07 5.16 19.84
N SER A 47 6.90 5.28 18.82
CA SER A 47 8.23 5.90 18.90
C SER A 47 8.54 6.59 17.56
N PRO A 48 9.54 7.48 17.54
CA PRO A 48 9.93 8.13 16.30
C PRO A 48 10.34 7.13 15.21
N LEU A 49 9.79 7.31 14.01
CA LEU A 49 10.22 6.60 12.81
C LEU A 49 11.51 7.22 12.30
N THR A 50 12.64 6.58 12.58
CA THR A 50 13.96 7.04 12.15
C THR A 50 14.34 6.47 10.78
N ASP A 51 15.34 7.05 10.12
CA ASP A 51 15.88 6.54 8.85
C ASP A 51 16.43 5.11 9.00
N GLU A 52 17.01 4.78 10.16
CA GLU A 52 17.49 3.43 10.48
C GLU A 52 16.35 2.39 10.50
N ILE A 53 15.19 2.75 11.06
CA ILE A 53 14.00 1.89 11.07
C ILE A 53 13.42 1.80 9.66
N LEU A 54 13.25 2.94 8.99
CA LEU A 54 12.61 3.04 7.69
C LEU A 54 13.38 2.29 6.60
N PHE A 55 14.70 2.46 6.56
CA PHE A 55 15.57 1.89 5.53
C PHE A 55 16.39 0.68 6.02
N GLY A 56 16.23 0.25 7.27
CA GLY A 56 16.82 -0.98 7.82
C GLY A 56 16.02 -2.24 7.46
N ASP A 57 16.26 -3.33 8.17
CA ASP A 57 15.70 -4.66 7.84
C ASP A 57 14.24 -4.86 8.28
N GLN A 58 13.67 -3.90 8.97
CA GLN A 58 12.29 -3.98 9.45
C GLN A 58 11.29 -3.73 8.31
N THR A 59 10.17 -4.44 8.33
CA THR A 59 9.02 -4.12 7.48
C THR A 59 8.09 -3.22 8.26
N VAL A 60 7.92 -2.00 7.77
CA VAL A 60 7.13 -0.97 8.45
C VAL A 60 6.07 -0.37 7.53
N GLY A 61 5.10 0.30 8.12
CA GLY A 61 4.03 0.99 7.40
C GLY A 61 3.70 2.34 8.03
N THR A 62 3.16 3.23 7.21
CA THR A 62 2.73 4.56 7.63
C THR A 62 1.27 4.56 8.06
N TYR A 63 0.96 5.30 9.11
CA TYR A 63 -0.41 5.73 9.38
C TYR A 63 -0.75 6.90 8.46
N ASN A 64 -1.81 6.73 7.65
CA ASN A 64 -2.13 7.69 6.58
C ASN A 64 -2.50 9.08 7.07
N LEU A 65 -3.13 9.21 8.25
CA LEU A 65 -3.59 10.49 8.77
C LEU A 65 -2.56 11.07 9.75
N ASP A 66 -2.23 12.35 9.58
CA ASP A 66 -1.53 13.11 10.60
C ASP A 66 -2.46 13.44 11.80
N ARG A 67 -1.93 14.11 12.82
CA ARG A 67 -2.70 14.47 14.04
C ARG A 67 -3.87 15.43 13.76
N ASN A 68 -3.83 16.16 12.65
CA ASN A 68 -4.86 17.10 12.23
C ASN A 68 -5.83 16.47 11.21
N SER A 69 -5.72 15.16 10.97
CA SER A 69 -6.51 14.42 9.98
C SER A 69 -6.26 14.87 8.53
N TYR A 70 -5.02 15.27 8.22
CA TYR A 70 -4.56 15.53 6.87
C TYR A 70 -3.80 14.33 6.31
N VAL A 71 -3.73 14.22 5.00
CA VAL A 71 -2.99 13.18 4.26
C VAL A 71 -2.18 13.81 3.13
N ILE A 72 -1.07 13.16 2.76
CA ILE A 72 -0.20 13.54 1.62
C ILE A 72 -0.35 12.58 0.44
N ASN A 73 -1.00 11.47 0.64
CA ASN A 73 -1.23 10.45 -0.39
C ASN A 73 -2.57 9.75 -0.20
N ALA A 74 -3.00 9.05 -1.25
CA ALA A 74 -4.09 8.10 -1.20
C ALA A 74 -3.64 6.78 -1.83
N CYS A 75 -4.31 5.68 -1.49
CA CYS A 75 -3.97 4.37 -2.00
C CYS A 75 -5.23 3.54 -2.28
N LEU A 76 -5.23 2.87 -3.42
CA LEU A 76 -6.12 1.75 -3.72
C LEU A 76 -5.33 0.48 -3.41
N ASP A 77 -5.82 -0.34 -2.48
CA ASP A 77 -5.20 -1.60 -2.08
C ASP A 77 -6.06 -2.76 -2.61
N PHE A 78 -5.59 -3.36 -3.69
CA PHE A 78 -6.21 -4.51 -4.34
C PHE A 78 -5.67 -5.80 -3.75
N ASP A 79 -6.53 -6.65 -3.24
CA ASP A 79 -6.12 -7.87 -2.56
C ASP A 79 -6.99 -9.07 -2.93
N ILE A 80 -6.51 -10.28 -2.64
CA ILE A 80 -7.34 -11.48 -2.63
C ILE A 80 -8.27 -11.40 -1.43
N ASP A 81 -9.57 -11.63 -1.65
CA ASP A 81 -10.59 -11.65 -0.59
C ASP A 81 -10.17 -12.53 0.58
N LYS A 82 -10.48 -12.09 1.79
CA LYS A 82 -10.10 -12.78 3.02
C LYS A 82 -10.57 -14.24 3.06
N LYS A 83 -11.80 -14.54 2.58
CA LYS A 83 -12.36 -15.90 2.59
C LYS A 83 -11.57 -16.84 1.68
N ILE A 84 -11.10 -16.33 0.53
CA ILE A 84 -10.23 -17.10 -0.37
C ILE A 84 -8.86 -17.28 0.26
N HIS A 85 -8.30 -16.23 0.84
CA HIS A 85 -7.01 -16.32 1.53
C HIS A 85 -7.02 -17.33 2.70
N GLU A 86 -8.12 -17.44 3.44
CA GLU A 86 -8.27 -18.41 4.53
C GLU A 86 -8.23 -19.87 4.05
N THR A 87 -8.49 -20.12 2.76
CA THR A 87 -8.41 -21.48 2.16
C THR A 87 -7.07 -21.75 1.45
N LYS A 88 -6.10 -20.83 1.52
CA LYS A 88 -4.80 -20.94 0.84
C LYS A 88 -4.09 -22.26 1.11
N ASP A 89 -4.06 -22.71 2.37
CA ASP A 89 -3.34 -23.95 2.76
C ASP A 89 -3.97 -25.21 2.18
N SER A 90 -5.21 -25.13 1.69
CA SER A 90 -5.91 -26.24 1.00
C SER A 90 -5.84 -26.13 -0.53
N MET A 91 -5.22 -25.09 -1.07
CA MET A 91 -5.05 -24.87 -2.51
C MET A 91 -3.74 -25.48 -3.00
N SER A 92 -3.71 -25.87 -4.26
CA SER A 92 -2.46 -26.14 -4.98
C SER A 92 -1.69 -24.83 -5.24
N ALA A 93 -0.38 -24.94 -5.50
CA ALA A 93 0.43 -23.78 -5.87
C ALA A 93 -0.10 -23.09 -7.14
N ASP A 94 -0.57 -23.85 -8.12
CA ASP A 94 -1.11 -23.32 -9.37
C ASP A 94 -2.42 -22.55 -9.14
N GLU A 95 -3.30 -23.03 -8.26
CA GLU A 95 -4.53 -22.31 -7.90
C GLU A 95 -4.22 -21.00 -7.18
N TRP A 96 -3.25 -21.00 -6.27
CA TRP A 96 -2.81 -19.78 -5.60
C TRP A 96 -2.20 -18.78 -6.59
N ASP A 97 -1.34 -19.25 -7.49
CA ASP A 97 -0.75 -18.42 -8.54
C ASP A 97 -1.80 -17.82 -9.47
N GLN A 98 -2.88 -18.53 -9.80
CA GLN A 98 -3.99 -18.01 -10.58
C GLN A 98 -4.68 -16.82 -9.87
N TRP A 99 -4.86 -16.90 -8.54
CA TRP A 99 -5.39 -15.76 -7.77
C TRP A 99 -4.45 -14.56 -7.80
N ILE A 100 -3.14 -14.76 -7.61
CA ILE A 100 -2.14 -13.69 -7.74
C ILE A 100 -2.17 -13.06 -9.13
N GLN A 101 -2.26 -13.87 -10.19
CA GLN A 101 -2.37 -13.33 -11.56
C GLN A 101 -3.69 -12.57 -11.78
N THR A 102 -4.78 -13.02 -11.18
CA THR A 102 -6.08 -12.33 -11.27
C THR A 102 -6.03 -10.94 -10.65
N VAL A 103 -5.49 -10.80 -9.44
CA VAL A 103 -5.26 -9.49 -8.80
C VAL A 103 -4.37 -8.61 -9.67
N LYS A 104 -3.23 -9.16 -10.13
CA LYS A 104 -2.27 -8.44 -10.98
C LYS A 104 -2.91 -7.90 -12.25
N GLN A 105 -3.66 -8.74 -12.97
CA GLN A 105 -4.29 -8.33 -14.23
C GLN A 105 -5.38 -7.28 -14.00
N HIS A 106 -6.19 -7.44 -12.96
CA HIS A 106 -7.20 -6.46 -12.62
C HIS A 106 -6.59 -5.10 -12.24
N THR A 107 -5.56 -5.10 -11.39
CA THR A 107 -4.82 -3.88 -11.02
C THR A 107 -4.20 -3.20 -12.26
N LYS A 108 -3.61 -3.98 -13.18
CA LYS A 108 -3.08 -3.44 -14.45
C LYS A 108 -4.17 -2.79 -15.29
N SER A 109 -5.36 -3.40 -15.37
CA SER A 109 -6.50 -2.84 -16.11
C SER A 109 -6.98 -1.53 -15.47
N CYS A 110 -7.07 -1.48 -14.14
CA CYS A 110 -7.43 -0.27 -13.39
C CYS A 110 -6.37 0.84 -13.61
N PHE A 111 -5.10 0.50 -13.52
CA PHE A 111 -3.99 1.43 -13.77
C PHE A 111 -4.03 1.99 -15.18
N ALA A 112 -4.16 1.14 -16.21
CA ALA A 112 -4.26 1.58 -17.61
C ALA A 112 -5.46 2.50 -17.84
N TYR A 113 -6.60 2.20 -17.19
CA TYR A 113 -7.79 3.04 -17.28
C TYR A 113 -7.56 4.42 -16.66
N LEU A 114 -6.97 4.49 -15.47
CA LEU A 114 -6.61 5.76 -14.82
C LEU A 114 -5.64 6.58 -15.66
N GLN A 115 -4.64 5.94 -16.26
CA GLN A 115 -3.72 6.60 -17.19
C GLN A 115 -4.45 7.17 -18.43
N SER A 116 -5.46 6.48 -18.94
CA SER A 116 -6.26 6.97 -20.07
C SER A 116 -7.12 8.20 -19.74
N LEU A 117 -7.30 8.46 -18.46
CA LEU A 117 -7.99 9.65 -17.93
C LEU A 117 -6.99 10.75 -17.48
N ASP A 118 -5.70 10.61 -17.81
CA ASP A 118 -4.62 11.52 -17.40
C ASP A 118 -4.54 11.69 -15.86
N ILE A 119 -4.91 10.65 -15.09
CA ILE A 119 -4.81 10.66 -13.62
C ILE A 119 -3.44 10.11 -13.20
N PRO A 120 -2.53 10.93 -12.65
CA PRO A 120 -1.21 10.49 -12.20
C PRO A 120 -1.36 9.47 -11.06
N CYS A 121 -0.86 8.26 -11.26
CA CYS A 121 -0.86 7.22 -10.24
C CYS A 121 0.28 6.21 -10.47
N TYR A 122 0.62 5.44 -9.44
CA TYR A 122 1.82 4.60 -9.42
C TYR A 122 1.50 3.22 -8.84
N PRO A 123 1.60 2.15 -9.65
CA PRO A 123 1.32 0.80 -9.20
C PRO A 123 2.51 0.21 -8.45
N GLU A 124 2.22 -0.58 -7.41
CA GLU A 124 3.20 -1.30 -6.58
C GLU A 124 2.69 -2.72 -6.30
N PHE A 125 3.60 -3.70 -6.29
CA PHE A 125 3.31 -5.01 -5.72
C PHE A 125 3.47 -4.95 -4.20
N SER A 126 2.44 -5.32 -3.43
CA SER A 126 2.46 -5.23 -1.96
C SER A 126 3.46 -6.18 -1.28
N GLY A 127 4.06 -7.11 -2.05
CA GLY A 127 5.04 -8.08 -1.57
C GLY A 127 4.44 -9.40 -1.08
N TYR A 128 3.13 -9.62 -1.18
CA TYR A 128 2.51 -10.88 -0.79
C TYR A 128 1.38 -11.31 -1.76
N LYS A 129 0.17 -10.81 -1.58
CA LYS A 129 -1.01 -11.29 -2.31
C LYS A 129 -1.79 -10.17 -3.02
N GLY A 130 -1.31 -8.93 -2.96
CA GLY A 130 -2.02 -7.76 -3.43
C GLY A 130 -1.15 -6.76 -4.17
N TYR A 131 -1.78 -5.70 -4.63
CA TYR A 131 -1.17 -4.59 -5.34
C TYR A 131 -1.75 -3.27 -4.84
N HIS A 132 -0.91 -2.25 -4.75
CA HIS A 132 -1.32 -0.88 -4.48
C HIS A 132 -1.33 -0.05 -5.76
N ILE A 133 -2.22 0.94 -5.83
CA ILE A 133 -2.10 2.09 -6.74
C ILE A 133 -2.05 3.34 -5.86
N TRP A 134 -0.92 4.03 -5.88
CA TRP A 134 -0.67 5.23 -5.11
C TRP A 134 -0.99 6.49 -5.88
N PHE A 135 -1.51 7.49 -5.17
CA PHE A 135 -1.73 8.85 -5.64
C PHE A 135 -1.05 9.81 -4.67
N PHE A 136 -0.21 10.69 -5.17
CA PHE A 136 0.52 11.66 -4.36
C PHE A 136 -0.07 13.04 -4.54
N LEU A 137 -0.18 13.79 -3.44
CA LEU A 137 -0.79 15.11 -3.41
C LEU A 137 0.33 16.17 -3.35
N ASP A 138 0.15 17.28 -4.06
CA ASP A 138 1.12 18.38 -4.07
C ASP A 138 1.28 19.06 -2.69
N LYS A 139 0.27 18.92 -1.84
CA LYS A 139 0.25 19.43 -0.46
C LYS A 139 -0.65 18.57 0.41
N PRO A 140 -0.48 18.61 1.74
CA PRO A 140 -1.41 17.95 2.65
C PRO A 140 -2.85 18.43 2.44
N MET A 141 -3.79 17.49 2.41
CA MET A 141 -5.22 17.72 2.21
C MET A 141 -6.04 17.09 3.35
N PRO A 142 -7.21 17.64 3.71
CA PRO A 142 -8.10 17.00 4.67
C PRO A 142 -8.46 15.57 4.23
N ALA A 143 -8.33 14.60 5.14
CA ALA A 143 -8.59 13.19 4.82
C ALA A 143 -10.03 12.96 4.31
N ALA A 144 -11.02 13.71 4.82
CA ALA A 144 -12.40 13.66 4.35
C ALA A 144 -12.55 14.02 2.86
N ASP A 145 -11.79 15.00 2.37
CA ASP A 145 -11.83 15.42 0.97
C ASP A 145 -11.17 14.38 0.08
N VAL A 146 -9.99 13.90 0.48
CA VAL A 146 -9.26 12.87 -0.26
C VAL A 146 -10.04 11.56 -0.26
N ARG A 147 -10.72 11.21 0.84
CA ARG A 147 -11.56 10.02 0.90
C ARG A 147 -12.76 10.11 -0.05
N ARG A 148 -13.41 11.26 -0.14
CA ARG A 148 -14.48 11.47 -1.14
C ARG A 148 -13.94 11.36 -2.56
N TRP A 149 -12.78 11.95 -2.82
CA TRP A 149 -12.14 11.85 -4.13
C TRP A 149 -11.79 10.41 -4.50
N ILE A 150 -11.14 9.64 -3.60
CA ILE A 150 -10.77 8.26 -3.91
C ILE A 150 -12.01 7.35 -4.08
N GLN A 151 -13.14 7.66 -3.43
CA GLN A 151 -14.42 6.98 -3.66
C GLN A 151 -14.95 7.27 -5.08
N HIS A 152 -14.81 8.49 -5.61
CA HIS A 152 -15.14 8.79 -7.00
C HIS A 152 -14.19 8.05 -7.96
N ILE A 153 -12.90 8.02 -7.68
CA ILE A 153 -11.95 7.20 -8.45
C ILE A 153 -12.41 5.74 -8.47
N ARG A 154 -12.75 5.18 -7.32
CA ARG A 154 -13.27 3.81 -7.21
C ARG A 154 -14.50 3.57 -8.10
N ALA A 155 -15.41 4.52 -8.19
CA ALA A 155 -16.62 4.41 -8.99
C ALA A 155 -16.36 4.43 -10.51
N LEU A 156 -15.22 4.96 -10.95
CA LEU A 156 -14.80 4.97 -12.34
C LEU A 156 -14.15 3.65 -12.78
N LEU A 157 -13.59 2.89 -11.82
CA LEU A 157 -12.80 1.70 -12.13
C LEU A 157 -13.67 0.56 -12.68
N PRO A 158 -13.08 -0.33 -13.49
CA PRO A 158 -13.71 -1.59 -13.88
C PRO A 158 -14.29 -2.35 -12.68
N ALA A 159 -15.36 -3.08 -12.91
CA ALA A 159 -16.00 -3.89 -11.87
C ALA A 159 -15.00 -4.89 -11.27
N MET A 160 -15.00 -5.02 -9.93
CA MET A 160 -14.15 -5.97 -9.24
C MET A 160 -14.50 -7.41 -9.61
N PRO A 161 -13.54 -8.24 -10.01
CA PRO A 161 -13.74 -9.68 -10.13
C PRO A 161 -14.18 -10.29 -8.79
N LYS A 162 -15.03 -11.31 -8.86
CA LYS A 162 -15.42 -12.06 -7.66
C LYS A 162 -14.16 -12.71 -7.04
N GLY A 163 -14.02 -12.59 -5.74
CA GLY A 163 -12.89 -13.13 -4.98
C GLY A 163 -11.72 -12.15 -4.81
N LEU A 164 -11.84 -10.93 -5.32
CA LEU A 164 -10.94 -9.84 -5.00
C LEU A 164 -11.62 -8.83 -4.08
N ASP A 165 -10.81 -8.12 -3.31
CA ASP A 165 -11.22 -7.01 -2.45
C ASP A 165 -10.45 -5.73 -2.81
N LEU A 166 -11.02 -4.58 -2.46
CA LEU A 166 -10.43 -3.28 -2.68
C LEU A 166 -10.64 -2.39 -1.46
N GLU A 167 -9.55 -2.10 -0.79
CA GLU A 167 -9.53 -1.11 0.29
C GLU A 167 -9.11 0.26 -0.23
N LEU A 168 -9.72 1.30 0.32
CA LEU A 168 -9.46 2.71 -0.04
C LEU A 168 -8.79 3.42 1.13
N PHE A 169 -7.65 4.01 0.91
CA PHE A 169 -6.95 4.83 1.89
C PHE A 169 -6.93 6.30 1.45
N PRO A 170 -7.27 7.25 2.34
CA PRO A 170 -7.58 7.07 3.76
C PRO A 170 -8.93 6.35 4.01
N LYS A 171 -8.98 5.48 5.03
CA LYS A 171 -10.21 4.78 5.43
C LYS A 171 -11.13 5.63 6.30
N GLN A 172 -10.63 6.72 6.87
CA GLN A 172 -11.33 7.57 7.83
C GLN A 172 -11.24 9.04 7.42
N ASP A 173 -12.28 9.80 7.77
CA ASP A 173 -12.32 11.24 7.58
C ASP A 173 -11.51 11.99 8.65
N LYS A 174 -11.47 11.43 9.86
CA LYS A 174 -10.80 12.00 11.03
C LYS A 174 -10.26 10.89 11.94
N ILE A 175 -9.26 11.24 12.75
CA ILE A 175 -8.84 10.44 13.89
C ILE A 175 -9.29 11.11 15.19
N SER A 176 -9.53 10.31 16.25
CA SER A 176 -9.71 10.83 17.61
C SER A 176 -8.38 11.37 18.14
N ALA A 177 -8.43 12.15 19.24
CA ALA A 177 -7.23 12.75 19.83
C ALA A 177 -6.12 11.73 20.13
N ASP A 178 -6.50 10.52 20.57
CA ASP A 178 -5.58 9.41 20.87
C ASP A 178 -5.52 8.36 19.75
N GLY A 179 -6.20 8.61 18.61
CA GLY A 179 -6.30 7.69 17.48
C GLY A 179 -5.11 7.81 16.54
N TYR A 180 -4.91 6.75 15.77
CA TYR A 180 -3.85 6.70 14.75
C TYR A 180 -4.39 6.42 13.35
N GLY A 181 -5.62 5.94 13.26
CA GLY A 181 -6.22 5.54 12.00
C GLY A 181 -5.69 4.20 11.49
N ASN A 182 -5.85 3.98 10.18
CA ASN A 182 -5.34 2.80 9.50
C ASN A 182 -3.96 3.08 8.91
N PHE A 183 -3.16 2.03 8.77
CA PHE A 183 -1.84 2.10 8.16
C PHE A 183 -1.82 1.37 6.81
N VAL A 184 -0.84 1.72 5.98
CA VAL A 184 -0.46 0.99 4.76
C VAL A 184 1.03 0.63 4.88
N LYS A 185 1.39 -0.60 4.48
CA LYS A 185 2.79 -1.02 4.41
C LYS A 185 3.54 -0.12 3.41
N PHE A 186 4.74 0.32 3.75
CA PHE A 186 5.59 1.04 2.80
C PHE A 186 6.01 0.16 1.61
N PRO A 187 6.17 0.75 0.41
CA PRO A 187 6.75 0.05 -0.73
C PRO A 187 8.21 -0.34 -0.51
N LEU A 188 8.75 -1.16 -1.41
CA LEU A 188 10.15 -1.61 -1.42
C LEU A 188 10.55 -2.43 -0.18
N GLN A 189 9.62 -2.93 0.60
CA GLN A 189 9.87 -3.71 1.80
C GLN A 189 9.41 -5.16 1.65
N VAL A 190 10.22 -6.09 2.16
CA VAL A 190 9.88 -7.51 2.16
C VAL A 190 8.68 -7.77 3.07
N ASN A 191 7.67 -8.47 2.57
CA ASN A 191 6.55 -8.92 3.40
C ASN A 191 6.91 -10.29 4.01
N ARG A 192 6.85 -10.41 5.33
CA ARG A 192 7.23 -11.65 6.04
C ARG A 192 6.22 -12.80 5.85
N LYS A 193 5.11 -12.57 5.16
CA LYS A 193 4.13 -13.60 4.76
C LYS A 193 4.41 -14.17 3.36
N SER A 194 5.40 -13.60 2.64
CA SER A 194 5.80 -14.05 1.29
C SER A 194 6.78 -15.21 1.33
#